data_9dab6726635fc0581ac2b9c0a81d85cd
#
_entry.id   9dab6726635fc0581ac2b9c0a81d85cd
#
_cell.length_a   1.000
_cell.length_b   1.000
_cell.length_c   1.000
_cell.angle_alpha   90.00
_cell.angle_beta   90.00
_cell.angle_gamma   90.00
#
_symmetry.space_group_name_H-M   'P 1'
#
loop_
_entity.id
_entity.type
_entity.pdbx_description
1 polymer ?
#
loop_
_entity_poly.entity_id
_entity_poly.type
_entity_poly.pdbx_seq_one_letter_code
_entity_poly.pdbx_strand_id
1 'polypeptide(L)'
;SSAASDVYKRQYIYRAKLERVVDGDTVDAMIDLGFDTWVKRRIRFMGVDTWECRTRNKEEKIKGLAAKARTTELLTEVTDKPNYFRLKSHGVGKYGRVLGELFVRNSNEEEININQALIDEGHAYSYHGEKKKKYENK
;
A
#
# COMPACT_ATOMS: atom_id res chain seq x y z
N SER A 1 -4.29 8.81 -31.29
CA SER A 1 -5.49 8.11 -31.14
C SER A 1 -5.78 7.75 -29.72
N SER A 2 -7.01 7.68 -29.46
CA SER A 2 -7.48 7.31 -28.17
C SER A 2 -7.00 5.91 -27.73
N ALA A 3 -6.89 4.96 -28.62
CA ALA A 3 -6.50 3.61 -28.26
C ALA A 3 -5.09 3.54 -27.65
N ALA A 4 -4.13 4.20 -28.28
CA ALA A 4 -2.76 4.22 -27.76
C ALA A 4 -2.69 5.02 -26.46
N SER A 5 -3.40 6.16 -26.39
CA SER A 5 -3.45 6.97 -25.19
C SER A 5 -4.08 6.17 -24.04
N ASP A 6 -5.12 5.41 -24.32
CA ASP A 6 -5.81 4.62 -23.31
C ASP A 6 -4.89 3.55 -22.74
N VAL A 7 -4.09 2.91 -23.60
CA VAL A 7 -3.14 1.91 -23.13
C VAL A 7 -2.14 2.53 -22.15
N TYR A 8 -1.58 3.68 -22.48
CA TYR A 8 -0.60 4.32 -21.60
C TYR A 8 -1.20 4.88 -20.32
N LYS A 9 -2.47 5.25 -20.36
CA LYS A 9 -3.15 5.78 -19.18
C LYS A 9 -3.82 4.71 -18.34
N ARG A 10 -3.96 3.51 -18.90
CA ARG A 10 -4.64 2.43 -18.22
C ARG A 10 -3.83 1.96 -17.02
N GLN A 11 -4.53 1.82 -15.92
CA GLN A 11 -3.95 1.26 -14.72
C GLN A 11 -4.40 -0.19 -14.62
N TYR A 12 -3.46 -1.06 -14.32
CA TYR A 12 -3.74 -2.48 -14.24
C TYR A 12 -4.01 -2.90 -12.82
N ILE A 13 -4.96 -3.81 -12.66
CA ILE A 13 -5.31 -4.38 -11.36
C ILE A 13 -4.85 -5.81 -11.36
N TYR A 14 -4.06 -6.17 -10.34
CA TYR A 14 -3.48 -7.50 -10.20
C TYR A 14 -3.91 -8.11 -8.88
N ARG A 15 -4.02 -9.44 -8.88
CA ARG A 15 -4.13 -10.16 -7.63
C ARG A 15 -2.72 -10.25 -7.03
N ALA A 16 -2.62 -10.09 -5.72
CA ALA A 16 -1.34 -10.16 -5.07
C ALA A 16 -1.46 -10.90 -3.74
N LYS A 17 -0.35 -11.49 -3.32
CA LYS A 17 -0.26 -12.20 -2.05
C LYS A 17 0.79 -11.54 -1.19
N LEU A 18 0.42 -11.17 0.01
CA LEU A 18 1.32 -10.53 0.95
C LEU A 18 2.42 -11.49 1.38
N GLU A 19 3.67 -11.03 1.31
CA GLU A 19 4.81 -11.76 1.85
C GLU A 19 5.22 -11.16 3.19
N ARG A 20 5.28 -9.84 3.27
CA ARG A 20 5.74 -9.17 4.48
C ARG A 20 5.32 -7.70 4.48
N VAL A 21 4.96 -7.19 5.65
CA VAL A 21 4.73 -5.76 5.82
C VAL A 21 6.05 -5.15 6.30
N VAL A 22 6.58 -4.22 5.52
CA VAL A 22 7.86 -3.57 5.82
C VAL A 22 7.63 -2.36 6.72
N ASP A 23 6.74 -1.46 6.29
CA ASP A 23 6.29 -0.30 7.05
C ASP A 23 4.79 -0.15 6.83
N GLY A 24 4.18 0.81 7.49
CA GLY A 24 2.75 1.02 7.33
C GLY A 24 2.33 1.31 5.90
N ASP A 25 3.25 1.83 5.09
CA ASP A 25 2.98 2.20 3.69
C ASP A 25 3.79 1.41 2.68
N THR A 26 4.41 0.32 3.08
CA THR A 26 5.27 -0.48 2.20
C THR A 26 5.15 -1.96 2.55
N VAL A 27 4.91 -2.77 1.54
CA VAL A 27 4.83 -4.23 1.71
C VAL A 27 5.64 -4.93 0.62
N ASP A 28 6.08 -6.14 0.92
CA ASP A 28 6.64 -7.05 -0.08
C ASP A 28 5.55 -8.05 -0.42
N ALA A 29 5.32 -8.27 -1.69
CA ALA A 29 4.24 -9.15 -2.14
C ALA A 29 4.61 -9.87 -3.44
N MET A 30 3.92 -10.98 -3.66
CA MET A 30 3.97 -11.71 -4.91
C MET A 30 2.80 -11.22 -5.76
N ILE A 31 3.09 -10.74 -6.95
CA ILE A 31 2.08 -10.21 -7.87
C ILE A 31 1.81 -11.24 -8.95
N ASP A 32 0.53 -11.58 -9.13
CA ASP A 32 0.09 -12.53 -10.15
C ASP A 32 -0.01 -11.80 -11.49
N LEU A 33 0.86 -12.16 -12.42
CA LEU A 33 0.87 -11.58 -13.75
C LEU A 33 0.02 -12.39 -14.75
N GLY A 34 -0.63 -13.44 -14.27
CA GLY A 34 -1.35 -14.35 -15.16
C GLY A 34 -0.42 -15.44 -15.68
N PHE A 35 -0.99 -16.43 -16.37
CA PHE A 35 -0.23 -17.55 -16.95
C PHE A 35 0.64 -18.28 -15.91
N ASP A 36 0.17 -18.35 -14.66
CA ASP A 36 0.91 -18.98 -13.55
C ASP A 36 2.25 -18.29 -13.26
N THR A 37 2.36 -17.01 -13.63
CA THR A 37 3.58 -16.25 -13.43
C THR A 37 3.40 -15.28 -12.28
N TRP A 38 4.23 -15.41 -11.27
CA TRP A 38 4.21 -14.53 -10.09
C TRP A 38 5.58 -13.86 -9.95
N VAL A 39 5.58 -12.59 -9.62
CA VAL A 39 6.83 -11.86 -9.37
C VAL A 39 6.78 -11.24 -8.00
N LYS A 40 7.92 -11.25 -7.32
CA LYS A 40 8.03 -10.62 -6.01
C LYS A 40 8.45 -9.17 -6.20
N ARG A 41 7.70 -8.26 -5.61
CA ARG A 41 8.01 -6.83 -5.69
C ARG A 41 7.72 -6.15 -4.37
N ARG A 42 8.46 -5.09 -4.13
CA ARG A 42 8.17 -4.18 -3.02
C ARG A 42 7.18 -3.14 -3.52
N ILE A 43 6.09 -2.98 -2.79
CA ILE A 43 5.00 -2.07 -3.16
C ILE A 43 4.99 -0.92 -2.18
N ARG A 44 5.09 0.31 -2.71
CA ARG A 44 4.95 1.53 -1.95
C ARG A 44 3.52 2.04 -2.15
N PHE A 45 2.81 2.31 -1.08
CA PHE A 45 1.43 2.77 -1.17
C PHE A 45 1.42 4.19 -1.74
N MET A 46 0.77 4.33 -2.89
CA MET A 46 0.70 5.62 -3.56
C MET A 46 -0.18 6.60 -2.80
N GLY A 47 0.29 7.83 -2.72
CA GLY A 47 -0.50 8.92 -2.14
C GLY A 47 -0.52 8.99 -0.63
N VAL A 48 0.22 8.13 0.06
CA VAL A 48 0.24 8.13 1.53
C VAL A 48 1.66 8.06 2.04
N ASP A 49 1.84 8.57 3.24
CA ASP A 49 3.11 8.46 3.94
C ASP A 49 2.79 8.21 5.42
N THR A 50 3.36 7.17 5.98
CA THR A 50 3.19 6.82 7.39
C THR A 50 4.45 7.18 8.15
N TRP A 51 4.33 7.19 9.48
CA TRP A 51 5.51 7.39 10.32
C TRP A 51 6.41 6.18 10.23
N GLU A 52 7.71 6.39 10.35
CA GLU A 52 8.65 5.28 10.27
C GLU A 52 8.68 4.48 11.56
N CYS A 53 8.71 3.17 11.43
CA CYS A 53 8.78 2.30 12.59
C CYS A 53 10.23 2.02 13.03
N ARG A 54 11.20 2.39 12.20
CA ARG A 54 12.63 2.16 12.48
C ARG A 54 13.37 3.45 12.73
N THR A 55 12.79 4.33 13.50
CA THR A 55 13.39 5.61 13.87
C THR A 55 13.84 5.59 15.32
N ARG A 56 14.76 6.50 15.68
CA ARG A 56 15.19 6.67 17.07
C ARG A 56 14.20 7.50 17.88
N ASN A 57 13.35 8.24 17.21
CA ASN A 57 12.33 9.05 17.87
C ASN A 57 11.24 8.13 18.38
N LYS A 58 11.06 8.07 19.70
CA LYS A 58 10.12 7.14 20.32
C LYS A 58 8.66 7.39 19.91
N GLU A 59 8.28 8.64 19.79
CA GLU A 59 6.91 8.99 19.41
C GLU A 59 6.62 8.58 17.97
N GLU A 60 7.54 8.89 17.06
CA GLU A 60 7.42 8.47 15.67
C GLU A 60 7.38 6.96 15.57
N LYS A 61 8.22 6.29 16.34
CA LYS A 61 8.29 4.83 16.32
C LYS A 61 6.96 4.21 16.74
N ILE A 62 6.33 4.73 17.78
CA ILE A 62 5.04 4.24 18.24
C ILE A 62 4.00 4.42 17.15
N LYS A 63 3.96 5.59 16.52
CA LYS A 63 3.02 5.86 15.43
C LYS A 63 3.32 4.99 14.22
N GLY A 64 4.58 4.80 13.91
CA GLY A 64 5.00 3.95 12.79
C GLY A 64 4.63 2.49 13.01
N LEU A 65 4.84 1.99 14.21
CA LEU A 65 4.46 0.60 14.55
C LEU A 65 2.95 0.43 14.55
N ALA A 66 2.20 1.45 14.99
CA ALA A 66 0.75 1.40 14.94
C ALA A 66 0.24 1.35 13.51
N ALA A 67 0.82 2.14 12.61
CA ALA A 67 0.47 2.11 11.20
C ALA A 67 0.80 0.77 10.58
N LYS A 68 1.97 0.22 10.90
CA LYS A 68 2.38 -1.09 10.40
C LYS A 68 1.43 -2.19 10.89
N ALA A 69 1.05 -2.13 12.16
CA ALA A 69 0.12 -3.10 12.74
C ALA A 69 -1.26 -3.02 12.06
N ARG A 70 -1.73 -1.81 11.79
CA ARG A 70 -3.04 -1.64 11.13
C ARG A 70 -2.99 -2.15 9.69
N THR A 71 -1.91 -1.88 8.96
CA THR A 71 -1.75 -2.41 7.61
C THR A 71 -1.75 -3.93 7.61
N THR A 72 -1.05 -4.53 8.56
CA THR A 72 -1.03 -5.98 8.73
C THR A 72 -2.44 -6.51 8.99
N GLU A 73 -3.16 -5.85 9.88
CA GLU A 73 -4.52 -6.25 10.24
C GLU A 73 -5.46 -6.19 9.03
N LEU A 74 -5.37 -5.10 8.26
CA LEU A 74 -6.21 -4.94 7.06
C LEU A 74 -5.93 -6.02 6.02
N LEU A 75 -4.69 -6.46 5.92
CA LEU A 75 -4.29 -7.46 4.92
C LEU A 75 -4.45 -8.90 5.39
N THR A 76 -4.60 -9.14 6.69
CA THR A 76 -4.66 -10.51 7.21
C THR A 76 -5.95 -10.83 7.96
N GLU A 77 -6.56 -9.84 8.61
CA GLU A 77 -7.73 -10.07 9.46
C GLU A 77 -9.02 -9.44 8.95
N VAL A 78 -8.96 -8.21 8.49
CA VAL A 78 -10.13 -7.51 7.97
C VAL A 78 -10.56 -8.09 6.62
N THR A 79 -9.59 -8.47 5.80
CA THR A 79 -9.86 -9.06 4.50
C THR A 79 -10.54 -10.42 4.65
N ASP A 80 -11.44 -10.74 3.72
CA ASP A 80 -12.09 -12.05 3.68
C ASP A 80 -11.15 -13.15 3.19
N LYS A 81 -10.02 -12.78 2.59
CA LYS A 81 -9.00 -13.72 2.12
C LYS A 81 -7.65 -13.32 2.72
N PRO A 82 -7.28 -13.89 3.86
CA PRO A 82 -6.03 -13.52 4.51
C PRO A 82 -4.83 -13.55 3.58
N ASN A 83 -4.04 -12.49 3.63
CA ASN A 83 -2.83 -12.30 2.82
C ASN A 83 -3.07 -12.03 1.34
N TYR A 84 -4.30 -12.03 0.86
CA TYR A 84 -4.58 -11.70 -0.53
C TYR A 84 -5.21 -10.33 -0.64
N PHE A 85 -4.81 -9.60 -1.67
CA PHE A 85 -5.37 -8.28 -1.94
C PHE A 85 -5.32 -7.99 -3.43
N ARG A 86 -5.97 -6.92 -3.84
CA ARG A 86 -5.89 -6.46 -5.22
C ARG A 86 -4.99 -5.23 -5.23
N LEU A 87 -4.08 -5.21 -6.18
CA LEU A 87 -3.16 -4.11 -6.38
C LEU A 87 -3.53 -3.35 -7.65
N LYS A 88 -3.83 -2.07 -7.49
CA LYS A 88 -4.02 -1.19 -8.64
C LYS A 88 -2.68 -0.49 -8.87
N SER A 89 -1.99 -0.88 -9.93
CA SER A 89 -0.65 -0.37 -10.21
C SER A 89 -0.69 1.02 -10.82
N HIS A 90 0.14 1.91 -10.30
CA HIS A 90 0.31 3.26 -10.81
C HIS A 90 1.70 3.46 -11.40
N GLY A 91 2.42 2.36 -11.64
CA GLY A 91 3.74 2.42 -12.24
C GLY A 91 4.85 2.10 -11.25
N VAL A 92 6.06 2.41 -11.65
CA VAL A 92 7.25 2.13 -10.85
C VAL A 92 7.85 3.44 -10.36
N GLY A 93 8.06 3.53 -9.06
CA GLY A 93 8.67 4.70 -8.46
C GLY A 93 10.18 4.57 -8.34
N LYS A 94 10.76 5.42 -7.51
CA LYS A 94 12.20 5.40 -7.26
C LYS A 94 12.61 4.06 -6.66
N TYR A 95 13.81 3.63 -6.96
CA TYR A 95 14.39 2.39 -6.43
C TYR A 95 13.64 1.13 -6.88
N GLY A 96 12.90 1.20 -7.98
CA GLY A 96 12.23 0.03 -8.52
C GLY A 96 11.01 -0.45 -7.76
N ARG A 97 10.51 0.35 -6.83
CA ARG A 97 9.31 -0.02 -6.07
C ARG A 97 8.06 0.24 -6.90
N VAL A 98 7.13 -0.70 -6.85
CA VAL A 98 5.84 -0.52 -7.51
C VAL A 98 5.02 0.47 -6.67
N LEU A 99 4.44 1.47 -7.34
CA LEU A 99 3.52 2.40 -6.69
C LEU A 99 2.11 1.90 -6.90
N GLY A 100 1.35 1.79 -5.84
CA GLY A 100 0.00 1.25 -6.00
C GLY A 100 -0.96 1.57 -4.89
N GLU A 101 -2.21 1.28 -5.19
CA GLU A 101 -3.29 1.32 -4.22
C GLU A 101 -3.69 -0.12 -3.93
N LEU A 102 -3.89 -0.43 -2.67
CA LEU A 102 -4.22 -1.79 -2.24
C LEU A 102 -5.69 -1.84 -1.81
N PHE A 103 -6.37 -2.87 -2.29
CA PHE A 103 -7.79 -3.06 -1.98
C PHE A 103 -8.01 -4.45 -1.40
N VAL A 104 -8.81 -4.51 -0.36
CA VAL A 104 -9.28 -5.78 0.19
C VAL A 104 -10.81 -5.72 0.30
N ARG A 105 -11.43 -6.87 0.42
CA ARG A 105 -12.86 -6.97 0.62
C ARG A 105 -13.08 -7.59 2.00
N ASN A 106 -13.90 -6.95 2.82
CA ASN A 106 -14.16 -7.47 4.17
C ASN A 106 -15.25 -8.55 4.14
N SER A 107 -15.59 -9.10 5.30
CA SER A 107 -16.58 -10.15 5.40
C SER A 107 -17.98 -9.73 4.96
N ASN A 108 -18.23 -8.43 4.91
CA ASN A 108 -19.52 -7.89 4.44
C ASN A 108 -19.48 -7.58 2.94
N GLU A 109 -18.43 -8.04 2.26
CA GLU A 109 -18.22 -7.82 0.83
C GLU A 109 -18.02 -6.36 0.45
N GLU A 110 -17.65 -5.54 1.42
CA GLU A 110 -17.34 -4.13 1.17
C GLU A 110 -15.88 -3.98 0.78
N GLU A 111 -15.63 -3.23 -0.28
CA GLU A 111 -14.26 -2.97 -0.72
C GLU A 111 -13.63 -1.88 0.13
N ILE A 112 -12.42 -2.15 0.60
CA ILE A 112 -11.66 -1.20 1.41
C ILE A 112 -10.39 -0.83 0.65
N ASN A 113 -10.21 0.48 0.42
CA ASN A 113 -8.96 1.01 -0.11
C ASN A 113 -8.04 1.22 1.09
N ILE A 114 -7.02 0.40 1.21
CA ILE A 114 -6.12 0.43 2.37
C ILE A 114 -5.39 1.77 2.46
N ASN A 115 -4.96 2.32 1.32
CA ASN A 115 -4.28 3.62 1.31
C ASN A 115 -5.14 4.69 1.96
N GLN A 116 -6.40 4.76 1.56
CA GLN A 116 -7.33 5.75 2.09
C GLN A 116 -7.68 5.47 3.54
N ALA A 117 -7.83 4.20 3.90
CA ALA A 117 -8.16 3.83 5.29
C ALA A 117 -7.07 4.30 6.26
N LEU A 118 -5.80 4.19 5.87
CA LEU A 118 -4.71 4.64 6.72
C LEU A 118 -4.76 6.14 6.97
N ILE A 119 -5.14 6.91 5.95
CA ILE A 119 -5.31 8.36 6.09
C ILE A 119 -6.50 8.67 6.98
N ASP A 120 -7.63 8.05 6.72
CA ASP A 120 -8.88 8.28 7.46
C ASP A 120 -8.74 7.93 8.95
N GLU A 121 -7.95 6.93 9.26
CA GLU A 121 -7.75 6.48 10.63
C GLU A 121 -6.60 7.20 11.36
N GLY A 122 -5.96 8.14 10.67
CA GLY A 122 -4.90 8.93 11.29
C GLY A 122 -3.54 8.25 11.35
N HIS A 123 -3.36 7.15 10.62
CA HIS A 123 -2.06 6.44 10.58
C HIS A 123 -1.13 7.00 9.52
N ALA A 124 -1.64 7.80 8.61
CA ALA A 124 -0.86 8.33 7.50
C ALA A 124 -1.39 9.70 7.10
N TYR A 125 -0.61 10.41 6.33
CA TYR A 125 -1.08 11.65 5.71
C TYR A 125 -0.89 11.54 4.20
N SER A 126 -1.62 12.37 3.47
CA SER A 126 -1.57 12.39 2.03
C SER A 126 -0.21 12.89 1.54
N TYR A 127 0.40 12.16 0.61
CA TYR A 127 1.73 12.49 0.12
C TYR A 127 1.80 12.20 -1.39
N HIS A 128 2.15 13.22 -2.15
CA HIS A 128 2.19 13.10 -3.61
C HIS A 128 3.55 13.49 -4.20
N GLY A 129 4.62 13.14 -3.48
CA GLY A 129 5.97 13.40 -3.97
C GLY A 129 6.55 14.74 -3.56
N GLU A 130 5.81 15.55 -2.83
CA GLU A 130 6.34 16.79 -2.29
C GLU A 130 7.33 16.51 -1.15
N LYS A 131 7.97 17.56 -0.67
CA LYS A 131 8.92 17.41 0.43
C LYS A 131 8.21 16.78 1.63
N LYS A 132 8.84 15.75 2.19
CA LYS A 132 8.26 15.02 3.30
C LYS A 132 8.08 15.94 4.51
N LYS A 133 6.91 15.87 5.12
CA LYS A 133 6.62 16.68 6.29
C LYS A 133 7.34 16.12 7.50
N LYS A 134 7.73 17.01 8.41
CA LYS A 134 8.30 16.58 9.66
C LYS A 134 7.18 16.08 10.56
N TYR A 135 7.50 15.05 11.32
CA TYR A 135 6.54 14.52 12.27
C TYR A 135 6.62 15.30 13.57
N GLU A 136 6.12 16.50 13.51
CA GLU A 136 6.02 17.29 14.69
C GLU A 136 4.68 17.02 15.29
N ASN A 137 4.45 17.49 16.37
CA ASN A 137 3.29 17.49 17.15
C ASN A 137 2.01 17.80 16.46
N LYS A 138 1.63 17.05 15.57
CA LYS A 138 0.38 17.30 14.84
C LYS A 138 -0.69 16.35 15.22
#